data_9240e1064e62117a784476c88a35cc93
#
_entry.id   9240e1064e62117a784476c88a35cc93
#
_cell.length_a   1.000
_cell.length_b   1.000
_cell.length_c   1.000
_cell.angle_alpha   90.00
_cell.angle_beta   90.00
_cell.angle_gamma   90.00
#
_symmetry.space_group_name_H-M   'P 1'
#
loop_
_entity.id
_entity.type
_entity.pdbx_description
1 polymer ?
#
loop_
_entity_poly.entity_id
_entity_poly.type
_entity_poly.pdbx_seq_one_letter_code
_entity_poly.pdbx_strand_id
1 'polypeptide(L)'
;MIKYIPGIDISRWQGNIKWKVVRDKKIPFSYIRALNGLTLDPLLQSNITKAKLNGVPFGLYIWWRPEQDPILQAKLIMKLHKESGATMVPMIDVEDNQKNIRPIFMRRKLTRLVNECTRQLGKPPTIYTAAWFWNKTVNSTKFTHCPLWVARYVHYSSKAYKADPVPVAVSGWAKYAMARKQPAAVTGWGTNWSAWQFSAGYNACGKRYGMESSDLDLNIVKESEFNRFLCK
;
A
#
# COMPACT_ATOMS: atom_id res chain seq x y z
N MET A 1 1.62 -14.65 -20.74
CA MET A 1 2.57 -14.11 -19.72
C MET A 1 1.81 -13.13 -18.84
N ILE A 2 1.87 -13.24 -17.51
CA ILE A 2 1.18 -12.31 -16.59
C ILE A 2 1.88 -10.95 -16.70
N LYS A 3 1.10 -9.90 -16.95
CA LYS A 3 1.57 -8.52 -16.95
C LYS A 3 1.41 -7.89 -15.59
N TYR A 4 2.25 -6.91 -15.28
CA TYR A 4 2.24 -6.20 -14.00
C TYR A 4 2.33 -4.69 -14.22
N ILE A 5 1.63 -3.95 -13.36
CA ILE A 5 1.62 -2.50 -13.33
C ILE A 5 2.47 -2.07 -12.12
N PRO A 6 3.58 -1.35 -12.31
CA PRO A 6 4.40 -0.85 -11.21
C PRO A 6 3.73 0.34 -10.52
N GLY A 7 4.02 0.52 -9.23
CA GLY A 7 3.54 1.65 -8.44
C GLY A 7 4.43 1.91 -7.24
N ILE A 8 4.14 2.99 -6.54
CA ILE A 8 4.83 3.37 -5.30
C ILE A 8 3.81 3.62 -4.19
N ASP A 9 4.23 3.46 -2.95
CA ASP A 9 3.50 4.04 -1.84
C ASP A 9 4.41 4.96 -1.03
N ILE A 10 3.81 6.03 -0.49
CA ILE A 10 4.52 7.13 0.13
C ILE A 10 3.80 7.65 1.36
N SER A 11 4.56 8.32 2.21
CA SER A 11 4.09 8.98 3.41
C SER A 11 4.97 10.21 3.71
N ARG A 12 4.83 10.79 4.89
CA ARG A 12 5.74 11.84 5.36
C ARG A 12 7.23 11.45 5.32
N TRP A 13 7.53 10.16 5.37
CA TRP A 13 8.91 9.67 5.41
C TRP A 13 9.69 9.89 4.11
N GLN A 14 8.99 10.04 2.98
CA GLN A 14 9.60 10.39 1.70
C GLN A 14 9.91 11.87 1.57
N GLY A 15 9.47 12.71 2.54
CA GLY A 15 9.71 14.15 2.55
C GLY A 15 8.96 14.90 1.46
N ASN A 16 9.53 16.00 1.00
CA ASN A 16 8.93 16.81 -0.06
C ASN A 16 9.20 16.19 -1.44
N ILE A 17 8.15 15.67 -2.07
CA ILE A 17 8.23 14.92 -3.32
C ILE A 17 8.16 15.84 -4.53
N LYS A 18 9.08 15.66 -5.47
CA LYS A 18 9.09 16.27 -6.80
C LYS A 18 8.22 15.45 -7.76
N TRP A 19 6.88 15.60 -7.67
CA TRP A 19 5.91 14.81 -8.42
C TRP A 19 6.07 14.86 -9.95
N LYS A 20 6.64 15.92 -10.48
CA LYS A 20 7.06 15.98 -11.88
C LYS A 20 8.02 14.85 -12.23
N VAL A 21 8.97 14.53 -11.33
CA VAL A 21 9.91 13.42 -11.53
C VAL A 21 9.17 12.08 -11.52
N VAL A 22 8.22 11.88 -10.60
CA VAL A 22 7.37 10.67 -10.54
C VAL A 22 6.66 10.45 -11.88
N ARG A 23 6.02 11.49 -12.42
CA ARG A 23 5.37 11.47 -13.74
C ARG A 23 6.37 11.16 -14.86
N ASP A 24 7.49 11.87 -14.91
CA ASP A 24 8.48 11.77 -15.99
C ASP A 24 9.16 10.38 -16.00
N LYS A 25 9.25 9.73 -14.84
CA LYS A 25 9.65 8.31 -14.68
C LYS A 25 8.57 7.32 -15.10
N LYS A 26 7.38 7.80 -15.50
CA LYS A 26 6.24 6.98 -15.92
C LYS A 26 5.78 5.99 -14.86
N ILE A 27 5.76 6.40 -13.60
CA ILE A 27 5.17 5.62 -12.49
C ILE A 27 3.65 5.73 -12.62
N PRO A 28 2.92 4.63 -12.89
CA PRO A 28 1.51 4.68 -13.26
C PRO A 28 0.58 5.12 -12.13
N PHE A 29 0.94 4.84 -10.86
CA PHE A 29 0.12 5.21 -9.72
C PHE A 29 0.94 5.31 -8.43
N SER A 30 0.35 5.97 -7.43
CA SER A 30 0.88 6.04 -6.06
C SER A 30 -0.21 5.78 -5.03
N TYR A 31 0.14 5.17 -3.90
CA TYR A 31 -0.67 5.25 -2.68
C TYR A 31 -0.05 6.25 -1.71
N ILE A 32 -0.88 7.14 -1.17
CA ILE A 32 -0.47 8.25 -0.28
C ILE A 32 -1.02 7.97 1.12
N ARG A 33 -0.15 7.94 2.13
CA ARG A 33 -0.64 7.81 3.50
C ARG A 33 -1.53 8.99 3.86
N ALA A 34 -2.78 8.69 4.19
CA ALA A 34 -3.71 9.68 4.69
C ALA A 34 -3.67 9.75 6.20
N LEU A 35 -3.61 8.57 6.84
CA LEU A 35 -3.81 8.43 8.28
C LEU A 35 -2.81 7.48 8.93
N ASN A 36 -2.47 7.79 10.17
CA ASN A 36 -1.95 6.85 11.16
C ASN A 36 -2.99 6.76 12.29
N GLY A 37 -3.84 5.73 12.25
CA GLY A 37 -5.05 5.70 13.06
C GLY A 37 -5.96 6.89 12.75
N LEU A 38 -6.21 7.73 13.74
CA LEU A 38 -7.03 8.95 13.61
C LEU A 38 -6.18 10.22 13.36
N THR A 39 -4.86 10.08 13.24
CA THR A 39 -3.95 11.22 13.01
C THR A 39 -3.64 11.38 11.54
N LEU A 40 -3.82 12.58 11.00
CA LEU A 40 -3.48 12.92 9.61
C LEU A 40 -1.96 12.83 9.36
N ASP A 41 -1.59 12.33 8.20
CA ASP A 41 -0.21 12.48 7.73
C ASP A 41 0.05 13.97 7.43
N PRO A 42 1.11 14.57 7.97
CA PRO A 42 1.36 16.02 7.83
C PRO A 42 1.63 16.46 6.39
N LEU A 43 2.03 15.54 5.50
CA LEU A 43 2.25 15.86 4.09
C LEU A 43 1.08 15.43 3.17
N LEU A 44 -0.03 14.93 3.73
CA LEU A 44 -1.16 14.44 2.96
C LEU A 44 -1.65 15.47 1.94
N GLN A 45 -2.01 16.67 2.39
CA GLN A 45 -2.59 17.70 1.52
C GLN A 45 -1.63 18.14 0.42
N SER A 46 -0.35 18.31 0.77
CA SER A 46 0.69 18.66 -0.19
C SER A 46 0.86 17.59 -1.25
N ASN A 47 0.89 16.30 -0.85
CA ASN A 47 1.05 15.18 -1.76
C ASN A 47 -0.16 15.02 -2.69
N ILE A 48 -1.40 15.13 -2.18
CA ILE A 48 -2.63 15.10 -3.00
C ILE A 48 -2.59 16.20 -4.06
N THR A 49 -2.36 17.46 -3.63
CA THR A 49 -2.34 18.61 -4.54
C THR A 49 -1.31 18.42 -5.64
N LYS A 50 -0.09 18.05 -5.28
CA LYS A 50 1.00 17.88 -6.24
C LYS A 50 0.83 16.67 -7.15
N ALA A 51 0.29 15.55 -6.65
CA ALA A 51 -0.05 14.38 -7.48
C ALA A 51 -1.07 14.76 -8.56
N LYS A 52 -2.14 15.46 -8.18
CA LYS A 52 -3.16 15.97 -9.13
C LYS A 52 -2.57 16.90 -10.18
N LEU A 53 -1.81 17.90 -9.77
CA LEU A 53 -1.18 18.86 -10.67
C LEU A 53 -0.24 18.19 -11.69
N ASN A 54 0.32 17.04 -11.34
CA ASN A 54 1.20 16.28 -12.22
C ASN A 54 0.51 15.13 -12.94
N GLY A 55 -0.81 14.95 -12.78
CA GLY A 55 -1.57 13.90 -13.44
C GLY A 55 -1.20 12.48 -13.00
N VAL A 56 -0.65 12.30 -11.79
CA VAL A 56 -0.32 10.98 -11.25
C VAL A 56 -1.55 10.41 -10.53
N PRO A 57 -2.15 9.31 -11.02
CA PRO A 57 -3.24 8.62 -10.33
C PRO A 57 -2.84 8.20 -8.92
N PHE A 58 -3.76 8.30 -7.95
CA PHE A 58 -3.44 7.91 -6.58
C PHE A 58 -4.62 7.30 -5.84
N GLY A 59 -4.29 6.47 -4.85
CA GLY A 59 -5.13 6.02 -3.77
C GLY A 59 -4.67 6.58 -2.43
N LEU A 60 -5.51 6.48 -1.43
CA LEU A 60 -5.16 6.81 -0.05
C LEU A 60 -5.02 5.56 0.79
N TYR A 61 -4.12 5.56 1.78
CA TYR A 61 -4.07 4.49 2.75
C TYR A 61 -4.08 4.98 4.19
N ILE A 62 -4.55 4.09 5.06
CA ILE A 62 -4.52 4.25 6.50
C ILE A 62 -3.60 3.20 7.10
N TRP A 63 -2.59 3.62 7.87
CA TRP A 63 -1.92 2.75 8.83
C TRP A 63 -2.88 2.48 9.97
N TRP A 64 -3.52 1.31 9.94
CA TRP A 64 -4.58 0.96 10.88
C TRP A 64 -4.05 0.78 12.30
N ARG A 65 -4.70 1.43 13.26
CA ARG A 65 -4.43 1.31 14.68
C ARG A 65 -5.54 0.50 15.35
N PRO A 66 -5.31 -0.81 15.65
CA PRO A 66 -6.36 -1.67 16.18
C PRO A 66 -6.83 -1.30 17.58
N GLU A 67 -6.06 -0.54 18.34
CA GLU A 67 -6.45 -0.01 19.65
C GLU A 67 -7.50 1.11 19.56
N GLN A 68 -7.59 1.82 18.44
CA GLN A 68 -8.53 2.90 18.21
C GLN A 68 -9.87 2.41 17.66
N ASP A 69 -10.89 3.27 17.66
CA ASP A 69 -12.21 2.93 17.13
C ASP A 69 -12.16 2.68 15.61
N PRO A 70 -12.55 1.49 15.14
CA PRO A 70 -12.46 1.13 13.71
C PRO A 70 -13.48 1.88 12.84
N ILE A 71 -14.63 2.29 13.41
CA ILE A 71 -15.65 3.02 12.67
C ILE A 71 -15.24 4.48 12.46
N LEU A 72 -14.63 5.10 13.47
CA LEU A 72 -14.09 6.45 13.31
C LEU A 72 -12.95 6.47 12.29
N GLN A 73 -12.05 5.49 12.32
CA GLN A 73 -10.99 5.35 11.31
C GLN A 73 -11.57 5.15 9.91
N ALA A 74 -12.59 4.28 9.75
CA ALA A 74 -13.26 4.06 8.47
C ALA A 74 -13.92 5.33 7.94
N LYS A 75 -14.69 6.03 8.79
CA LYS A 75 -15.36 7.28 8.42
C LYS A 75 -14.36 8.35 7.97
N LEU A 76 -13.24 8.46 8.67
CA LEU A 76 -12.23 9.48 8.39
C LEU A 76 -11.49 9.20 7.07
N ILE A 77 -11.04 7.96 6.84
CA ILE A 77 -10.38 7.61 5.57
C ILE A 77 -11.34 7.75 4.39
N MET A 78 -12.60 7.39 4.55
CA MET A 78 -13.62 7.54 3.49
C MET A 78 -13.96 9.00 3.19
N LYS A 79 -14.03 9.85 4.22
CA LYS A 79 -14.17 11.31 4.03
C LYS A 79 -13.01 11.87 3.22
N LEU A 80 -11.78 11.60 3.64
CA LEU A 80 -10.57 12.06 2.96
C LEU A 80 -10.49 11.52 1.51
N HIS A 81 -10.84 10.25 1.31
CA HIS A 81 -10.90 9.65 -0.02
C HIS A 81 -11.85 10.42 -0.94
N LYS A 82 -13.08 10.69 -0.50
CA LYS A 82 -14.08 11.42 -1.27
C LYS A 82 -13.62 12.85 -1.57
N GLU A 83 -13.09 13.56 -0.59
CA GLU A 83 -12.64 14.96 -0.72
C GLU A 83 -11.37 15.09 -1.58
N SER A 84 -10.49 14.09 -1.54
CA SER A 84 -9.23 14.10 -2.29
C SER A 84 -9.40 13.92 -3.79
N GLY A 85 -10.50 13.31 -4.24
CA GLY A 85 -10.66 12.87 -5.63
C GLY A 85 -9.71 11.73 -6.00
N ALA A 86 -9.33 10.89 -5.03
CA ALA A 86 -8.58 9.66 -5.28
C ALA A 86 -9.32 8.75 -6.26
N THR A 87 -8.60 8.18 -7.22
CA THR A 87 -9.16 7.32 -8.27
C THR A 87 -9.06 5.84 -7.95
N MET A 88 -8.36 5.49 -6.87
CA MET A 88 -8.13 4.11 -6.43
C MET A 88 -8.77 3.89 -5.05
N VAL A 89 -9.31 2.68 -4.82
CA VAL A 89 -9.96 2.33 -3.55
C VAL A 89 -9.01 2.53 -2.36
N PRO A 90 -9.51 2.89 -1.18
CA PRO A 90 -8.66 3.02 0.00
C PRO A 90 -7.94 1.71 0.33
N MET A 91 -6.72 1.81 0.85
CA MET A 91 -5.96 0.68 1.37
C MET A 91 -5.92 0.73 2.90
N ILE A 92 -6.19 -0.40 3.52
CA ILE A 92 -6.05 -0.60 4.96
C ILE A 92 -4.75 -1.35 5.19
N ASP A 93 -3.80 -0.68 5.80
CA ASP A 93 -2.49 -1.21 6.15
C ASP A 93 -2.56 -1.90 7.51
N VAL A 94 -2.45 -3.24 7.49
CA VAL A 94 -2.65 -4.15 8.63
C VAL A 94 -1.31 -4.81 8.97
N GLU A 95 -0.45 -4.11 9.69
CA GLU A 95 0.88 -4.61 10.06
C GLU A 95 1.31 -4.23 11.50
N ASP A 96 0.42 -3.65 12.30
CA ASP A 96 0.71 -3.21 13.65
C ASP A 96 -0.25 -3.81 14.69
N ASN A 97 0.33 -4.24 15.80
CA ASN A 97 -0.39 -4.68 17.00
C ASN A 97 0.43 -4.41 18.27
N GLN A 98 0.92 -3.18 18.44
CA GLN A 98 1.77 -2.78 19.57
C GLN A 98 1.10 -2.98 20.94
N LYS A 99 -0.23 -2.96 21.00
CA LYS A 99 -1.01 -3.20 22.21
C LYS A 99 -1.35 -4.67 22.47
N ASN A 100 -0.76 -5.59 21.69
CA ASN A 100 -0.95 -7.04 21.83
C ASN A 100 -2.44 -7.45 21.88
N ILE A 101 -3.26 -6.83 21.06
CA ILE A 101 -4.68 -7.14 20.95
C ILE A 101 -4.85 -8.59 20.45
N ARG A 102 -5.65 -9.37 21.19
CA ARG A 102 -5.87 -10.78 20.84
C ARG A 102 -6.48 -10.94 19.44
N PRO A 103 -6.13 -11.99 18.68
CA PRO A 103 -6.58 -12.20 17.30
C PRO A 103 -8.11 -12.09 17.09
N ILE A 104 -8.89 -12.55 18.05
CA ILE A 104 -10.37 -12.47 17.97
C ILE A 104 -10.85 -11.01 17.93
N PHE A 105 -10.24 -10.12 18.71
CA PHE A 105 -10.59 -8.69 18.70
C PHE A 105 -10.02 -7.98 17.48
N MET A 106 -8.80 -8.34 17.04
CA MET A 106 -8.24 -7.86 15.78
C MET A 106 -9.21 -8.13 14.62
N ARG A 107 -9.65 -9.38 14.46
CA ARG A 107 -10.63 -9.77 13.43
C ARG A 107 -11.91 -8.97 13.51
N ARG A 108 -12.50 -8.86 14.73
CA ARG A 108 -13.76 -8.15 14.95
C ARG A 108 -13.65 -6.67 14.55
N LYS A 109 -12.59 -6.00 14.98
CA LYS A 109 -12.36 -4.58 14.68
C LYS A 109 -12.07 -4.36 13.19
N LEU A 110 -11.22 -5.20 12.58
CA LEU A 110 -10.92 -5.12 11.15
C LEU A 110 -12.18 -5.35 10.31
N THR A 111 -13.03 -6.33 10.68
CA THR A 111 -14.31 -6.57 10.00
C THR A 111 -15.20 -5.32 10.02
N ARG A 112 -15.31 -4.65 11.18
CA ARG A 112 -16.10 -3.42 11.29
C ARG A 112 -15.56 -2.30 10.39
N LEU A 113 -14.24 -2.13 10.34
CA LEU A 113 -13.60 -1.12 9.50
C LEU A 113 -13.81 -1.42 8.01
N VAL A 114 -13.53 -2.67 7.57
CA VAL A 114 -13.72 -3.10 6.18
C VAL A 114 -15.16 -2.96 5.74
N ASN A 115 -16.12 -3.41 6.56
CA ASN A 115 -17.55 -3.32 6.24
C ASN A 115 -18.00 -1.87 6.09
N GLU A 116 -17.56 -0.97 6.96
CA GLU A 116 -17.92 0.45 6.87
C GLU A 116 -17.31 1.12 5.63
N CYS A 117 -16.04 0.81 5.30
CA CYS A 117 -15.45 1.27 4.05
C CYS A 117 -16.22 0.73 2.83
N THR A 118 -16.53 -0.57 2.83
CA THR A 118 -17.29 -1.22 1.73
C THR A 118 -18.68 -0.58 1.57
N ARG A 119 -19.38 -0.33 2.68
CA ARG A 119 -20.71 0.30 2.66
C ARG A 119 -20.68 1.69 2.03
N GLN A 120 -19.64 2.49 2.31
CA GLN A 120 -19.51 3.85 1.78
C GLN A 120 -19.00 3.89 0.33
N LEU A 121 -18.16 2.91 -0.06
CA LEU A 121 -17.51 2.86 -1.37
C LEU A 121 -18.30 2.06 -2.41
N GLY A 122 -19.17 1.13 -1.97
CA GLY A 122 -19.86 0.18 -2.84
C GLY A 122 -18.99 -1.03 -3.26
N LYS A 123 -17.72 -1.08 -2.86
CA LYS A 123 -16.78 -2.18 -3.12
C LYS A 123 -15.76 -2.31 -1.97
N PRO A 124 -15.11 -3.47 -1.80
CA PRO A 124 -14.19 -3.66 -0.69
C PRO A 124 -12.91 -2.81 -0.84
N PRO A 125 -12.35 -2.30 0.26
CA PRO A 125 -11.03 -1.69 0.28
C PRO A 125 -9.95 -2.75 0.03
N THR A 126 -8.74 -2.30 -0.31
CA THR A 126 -7.54 -3.16 -0.36
C THR A 126 -7.04 -3.44 1.06
N ILE A 127 -6.57 -4.65 1.31
CA ILE A 127 -5.82 -5.00 2.53
C ILE A 127 -4.35 -5.14 2.17
N TYR A 128 -3.50 -4.32 2.81
CA TYR A 128 -2.05 -4.50 2.82
C TYR A 128 -1.63 -5.19 4.10
N THR A 129 -0.72 -6.15 3.99
CA THR A 129 -0.13 -6.87 5.13
C THR A 129 1.11 -7.66 4.73
N ALA A 130 1.88 -8.11 5.72
CA ALA A 130 2.91 -9.14 5.53
C ALA A 130 2.36 -10.51 5.94
N ALA A 131 2.72 -11.58 5.20
CA ALA A 131 2.23 -12.93 5.48
C ALA A 131 2.53 -13.39 6.92
N TRP A 132 3.73 -13.10 7.42
CA TRP A 132 4.12 -13.47 8.80
C TRP A 132 3.26 -12.77 9.85
N PHE A 133 2.90 -11.49 9.62
CA PHE A 133 2.06 -10.71 10.54
C PHE A 133 0.60 -11.23 10.50
N TRP A 134 0.04 -11.33 9.29
CA TRP A 134 -1.34 -11.77 9.12
C TRP A 134 -1.59 -13.15 9.72
N ASN A 135 -0.77 -14.13 9.36
CA ASN A 135 -0.93 -15.52 9.77
C ASN A 135 -0.81 -15.69 11.30
N LYS A 136 0.00 -14.85 11.97
CA LYS A 136 0.15 -14.85 13.42
C LYS A 136 -0.95 -14.05 14.14
N THR A 137 -1.33 -12.90 13.60
CA THR A 137 -2.07 -11.86 14.36
C THR A 137 -3.55 -11.81 13.98
N VAL A 138 -3.88 -11.86 12.70
CA VAL A 138 -5.26 -11.84 12.22
C VAL A 138 -5.77 -13.25 11.95
N ASN A 139 -5.04 -14.01 11.16
CA ASN A 139 -5.29 -15.41 10.82
C ASN A 139 -6.76 -15.69 10.48
N SER A 140 -7.26 -15.10 9.38
CA SER A 140 -8.69 -15.17 9.01
C SER A 140 -8.88 -15.30 7.51
N THR A 141 -9.89 -16.08 7.15
CA THR A 141 -10.36 -16.29 5.76
C THR A 141 -11.48 -15.32 5.35
N LYS A 142 -11.98 -14.49 6.29
CA LYS A 142 -13.16 -13.64 6.06
C LYS A 142 -12.93 -12.46 5.13
N PHE A 143 -11.69 -12.15 4.78
CA PHE A 143 -11.33 -10.94 4.05
C PHE A 143 -10.93 -11.20 2.59
N THR A 144 -11.15 -12.42 2.07
CA THR A 144 -10.73 -12.83 0.72
C THR A 144 -11.42 -12.09 -0.41
N HIS A 145 -12.53 -11.42 -0.11
CA HIS A 145 -13.22 -10.52 -1.04
C HIS A 145 -12.45 -9.20 -1.26
N CYS A 146 -11.57 -8.82 -0.33
CA CYS A 146 -10.67 -7.67 -0.49
C CYS A 146 -9.47 -8.03 -1.39
N PRO A 147 -9.00 -7.15 -2.28
CA PRO A 147 -7.71 -7.33 -2.93
C PRO A 147 -6.60 -7.43 -1.88
N LEU A 148 -5.70 -8.41 -2.04
CA LEU A 148 -4.53 -8.55 -1.16
C LEU A 148 -3.33 -7.83 -1.75
N TRP A 149 -2.77 -6.88 -0.98
CA TRP A 149 -1.47 -6.29 -1.22
C TRP A 149 -0.48 -6.83 -0.19
N VAL A 150 0.43 -7.71 -0.62
CA VAL A 150 1.32 -8.40 0.31
C VAL A 150 2.71 -7.75 0.32
N ALA A 151 3.25 -7.54 1.51
CA ALA A 151 4.64 -7.11 1.69
C ALA A 151 5.56 -8.32 1.79
N ARG A 152 6.58 -8.34 0.95
CA ARG A 152 7.73 -9.23 1.05
C ARG A 152 8.92 -8.62 0.32
N TYR A 153 9.85 -8.10 1.08
CA TYR A 153 11.02 -7.43 0.51
C TYR A 153 12.00 -8.44 -0.08
N VAL A 154 12.53 -8.13 -1.26
CA VAL A 154 13.59 -8.94 -1.89
C VAL A 154 14.94 -8.71 -1.23
N HIS A 155 15.12 -7.57 -0.58
CA HIS A 155 16.29 -7.24 0.23
C HIS A 155 15.86 -6.75 1.61
N TYR A 156 16.62 -7.15 2.64
CA TYR A 156 16.39 -6.77 4.04
C TYR A 156 17.50 -5.87 4.61
N SER A 157 18.41 -5.39 3.75
CA SER A 157 19.45 -4.46 4.16
C SER A 157 19.94 -3.62 2.98
N SER A 158 20.48 -2.44 3.28
CA SER A 158 21.11 -1.57 2.28
C SER A 158 22.32 -2.22 1.61
N LYS A 159 23.05 -3.10 2.32
CA LYS A 159 24.18 -3.86 1.75
C LYS A 159 23.67 -4.82 0.66
N ALA A 160 22.63 -5.60 0.95
CA ALA A 160 22.03 -6.52 -0.02
C ALA A 160 21.49 -5.78 -1.23
N TYR A 161 20.82 -4.64 -1.03
CA TYR A 161 20.32 -3.81 -2.13
C TYR A 161 21.45 -3.24 -3.01
N LYS A 162 22.57 -2.79 -2.43
CA LYS A 162 23.73 -2.29 -3.20
C LYS A 162 24.35 -3.38 -4.08
N ALA A 163 24.36 -4.62 -3.60
CA ALA A 163 24.88 -5.77 -4.37
C ALA A 163 23.98 -6.19 -5.54
N ASP A 164 22.66 -5.98 -5.40
CA ASP A 164 21.66 -6.35 -6.41
C ASP A 164 20.56 -5.26 -6.47
N PRO A 165 20.84 -4.09 -7.08
CA PRO A 165 19.92 -2.97 -7.07
C PRO A 165 18.72 -3.18 -7.98
N VAL A 166 17.57 -2.63 -7.56
CA VAL A 166 16.38 -2.57 -8.43
C VAL A 166 16.70 -1.77 -9.70
N PRO A 167 16.26 -2.24 -10.89
CA PRO A 167 16.44 -1.51 -12.13
C PRO A 167 15.95 -0.06 -12.07
N VAL A 168 16.71 0.86 -12.66
CA VAL A 168 16.33 2.29 -12.72
C VAL A 168 15.06 2.49 -13.53
N ALA A 169 14.89 1.72 -14.62
CA ALA A 169 13.70 1.77 -15.44
C ALA A 169 12.53 1.06 -14.77
N VAL A 170 11.42 1.78 -14.58
CA VAL A 170 10.19 1.28 -13.92
C VAL A 170 9.64 0.03 -14.62
N SER A 171 9.77 -0.05 -15.95
CA SER A 171 9.39 -1.23 -16.75
C SER A 171 10.14 -2.52 -16.37
N GLY A 172 11.30 -2.41 -15.73
CA GLY A 172 12.10 -3.56 -15.27
C GLY A 172 11.67 -4.10 -13.90
N TRP A 173 10.87 -3.37 -13.12
CA TRP A 173 10.54 -3.74 -11.74
C TRP A 173 9.85 -5.10 -11.62
N ALA A 174 8.87 -5.36 -12.48
CA ALA A 174 8.15 -6.62 -12.46
C ALA A 174 9.06 -7.81 -12.74
N LYS A 175 9.89 -7.73 -13.78
CA LYS A 175 10.88 -8.78 -14.11
C LYS A 175 11.83 -9.00 -12.93
N TYR A 176 12.31 -7.90 -12.35
CA TYR A 176 13.20 -7.94 -11.19
C TYR A 176 12.57 -8.64 -9.99
N ALA A 177 11.35 -8.25 -9.58
CA ALA A 177 10.65 -8.83 -8.45
C ALA A 177 10.33 -10.31 -8.67
N MET A 178 9.78 -10.64 -9.86
CA MET A 178 9.34 -12.00 -10.19
C MET A 178 10.48 -13.02 -10.35
N ALA A 179 11.72 -12.57 -10.58
CA ALA A 179 12.90 -13.41 -10.57
C ALA A 179 13.36 -13.83 -9.16
N ARG A 180 12.70 -13.35 -8.10
CA ARG A 180 13.06 -13.60 -6.71
C ARG A 180 11.98 -14.42 -6.01
N LYS A 181 12.27 -14.80 -4.74
CA LYS A 181 11.33 -15.60 -3.96
C LYS A 181 10.01 -14.86 -3.78
N GLN A 182 8.92 -15.48 -4.19
CA GLN A 182 7.56 -14.95 -4.12
C GLN A 182 7.08 -14.80 -2.66
N PRO A 183 6.05 -13.95 -2.42
CA PRO A 183 5.39 -13.87 -1.11
C PRO A 183 4.91 -15.24 -0.61
N ALA A 184 5.04 -15.46 0.68
CA ALA A 184 4.48 -16.64 1.33
C ALA A 184 2.95 -16.59 1.33
N ALA A 185 2.32 -17.75 1.50
CA ALA A 185 0.87 -17.85 1.60
C ALA A 185 0.32 -17.03 2.78
N VAL A 186 -0.77 -16.30 2.51
CA VAL A 186 -1.53 -15.51 3.50
C VAL A 186 -2.84 -16.23 3.78
N THR A 187 -3.15 -16.49 5.04
CA THR A 187 -4.38 -17.21 5.44
C THR A 187 -5.62 -16.57 4.80
N GLY A 188 -6.36 -17.37 4.06
CA GLY A 188 -7.53 -16.98 3.27
C GLY A 188 -7.22 -16.83 1.79
N TRP A 189 -6.19 -16.07 1.41
CA TRP A 189 -5.83 -15.87 -0.01
C TRP A 189 -4.84 -16.91 -0.55
N GLY A 190 -4.18 -17.68 0.33
CA GLY A 190 -3.10 -18.56 -0.12
C GLY A 190 -1.97 -17.76 -0.74
N THR A 191 -1.54 -18.12 -1.94
CA THR A 191 -0.54 -17.40 -2.75
C THR A 191 -1.18 -16.43 -3.76
N ASN A 192 -2.50 -16.20 -3.68
CA ASN A 192 -3.25 -15.35 -4.62
C ASN A 192 -3.23 -13.88 -4.16
N TRP A 193 -2.11 -13.24 -4.27
CA TRP A 193 -1.98 -11.80 -4.06
C TRP A 193 -2.37 -11.02 -5.33
N SER A 194 -2.93 -9.82 -5.14
CA SER A 194 -3.26 -8.89 -6.23
C SER A 194 -2.12 -7.88 -6.46
N ALA A 195 -1.47 -7.44 -5.39
CA ALA A 195 -0.32 -6.56 -5.41
C ALA A 195 0.80 -7.05 -4.48
N TRP A 196 2.04 -6.70 -4.81
CA TRP A 196 3.22 -7.06 -4.03
C TRP A 196 4.13 -5.85 -3.83
N GLN A 197 4.34 -5.43 -2.57
CA GLN A 197 5.39 -4.51 -2.18
C GLN A 197 6.68 -5.32 -2.03
N PHE A 198 7.55 -5.22 -3.05
CA PHE A 198 8.74 -6.06 -3.16
C PHE A 198 10.01 -5.38 -2.65
N SER A 199 9.96 -4.08 -2.41
CA SER A 199 11.08 -3.29 -1.87
C SER A 199 10.56 -2.18 -0.96
N ALA A 200 11.34 -1.82 0.06
CA ALA A 200 11.01 -0.80 1.05
C ALA A 200 12.24 0.08 1.35
N GLY A 201 12.23 0.81 2.45
CA GLY A 201 13.23 1.82 2.83
C GLY A 201 14.71 1.44 2.71
N TYR A 202 15.04 0.16 2.66
CA TYR A 202 16.41 -0.31 2.45
C TYR A 202 16.94 -0.14 1.02
N ASN A 203 16.08 0.16 0.06
CA ASN A 203 16.43 0.22 -1.36
C ASN A 203 17.23 1.46 -1.78
N ALA A 204 17.28 2.52 -0.94
CA ALA A 204 18.01 3.76 -1.15
C ALA A 204 17.81 4.39 -2.55
N CYS A 205 16.64 4.21 -3.16
CA CYS A 205 16.37 4.68 -4.53
C CYS A 205 15.44 5.89 -4.60
N GLY A 206 14.88 6.35 -3.48
CA GLY A 206 13.85 7.39 -3.45
C GLY A 206 14.23 8.66 -4.21
N LYS A 207 15.46 9.14 -4.05
CA LYS A 207 15.94 10.35 -4.76
C LYS A 207 15.86 10.24 -6.28
N ARG A 208 16.01 9.03 -6.85
CA ARG A 208 15.90 8.77 -8.31
C ARG A 208 14.49 9.01 -8.83
N TYR A 209 13.50 8.90 -7.97
CA TYR A 209 12.08 9.01 -8.30
C TYR A 209 11.45 10.28 -7.72
N GLY A 210 12.29 11.23 -7.27
CA GLY A 210 11.84 12.55 -6.84
C GLY A 210 11.56 12.70 -5.36
N MET A 211 11.84 11.68 -4.52
CA MET A 211 11.73 11.78 -3.08
C MET A 211 12.87 12.63 -2.51
N GLU A 212 12.59 13.33 -1.43
CA GLU A 212 13.64 14.00 -0.63
C GLU A 212 14.45 12.96 0.15
N SER A 213 13.80 11.96 0.70
CA SER A 213 14.40 10.79 1.33
C SER A 213 15.07 9.86 0.31
N SER A 214 16.03 9.06 0.77
CA SER A 214 16.57 7.95 0.01
C SER A 214 15.58 6.79 -0.08
N ASP A 215 14.63 6.70 0.84
CA ASP A 215 13.73 5.57 0.99
C ASP A 215 12.50 5.72 0.09
N LEU A 216 12.06 4.60 -0.47
CA LEU A 216 10.83 4.51 -1.27
C LEU A 216 10.35 3.08 -1.31
N ASP A 217 9.06 2.90 -1.21
CA ASP A 217 8.39 1.61 -1.31
C ASP A 217 7.98 1.35 -2.76
N LEU A 218 8.39 0.17 -3.27
CA LEU A 218 8.19 -0.21 -4.66
C LEU A 218 7.26 -1.40 -4.77
N ASN A 219 6.31 -1.29 -5.69
CA ASN A 219 5.19 -2.21 -5.82
C ASN A 219 4.99 -2.69 -7.25
N ILE A 220 4.40 -3.88 -7.38
CA ILE A 220 3.81 -4.38 -8.62
C ILE A 220 2.40 -4.88 -8.36
N VAL A 221 1.48 -4.59 -9.27
CA VAL A 221 0.09 -5.08 -9.26
C VAL A 221 -0.12 -5.98 -10.47
N LYS A 222 -0.76 -7.13 -10.31
CA LYS A 222 -1.18 -7.95 -11.46
C LYS A 222 -2.15 -7.14 -12.32
N GLU A 223 -1.90 -7.02 -13.61
CA GLU A 223 -2.76 -6.25 -14.52
C GLU A 223 -4.20 -6.76 -14.52
N SER A 224 -4.39 -8.08 -14.45
CA SER A 224 -5.71 -8.73 -14.34
C SER A 224 -6.49 -8.34 -13.07
N GLU A 225 -5.81 -7.92 -12.02
CA GLU A 225 -6.40 -7.51 -10.74
C GLU A 225 -6.56 -5.98 -10.62
N PHE A 226 -5.96 -5.21 -11.55
CA PHE A 226 -5.84 -3.76 -11.40
C PHE A 226 -7.18 -3.05 -11.30
N ASN A 227 -8.21 -3.52 -12.02
CA ASN A 227 -9.55 -2.95 -11.94
C ASN A 227 -10.19 -3.05 -10.54
N ARG A 228 -9.73 -3.98 -9.69
CA ARG A 228 -10.19 -4.08 -8.31
C ARG A 228 -9.66 -2.95 -7.42
N PHE A 229 -8.60 -2.27 -7.86
CA PHE A 229 -8.03 -1.11 -7.18
C PHE A 229 -8.63 0.21 -7.64
N LEU A 230 -9.40 0.25 -8.73
CA LEU A 230 -10.03 1.46 -9.24
C LEU A 230 -11.40 1.70 -8.60
N CYS A 231 -11.76 2.97 -8.44
CA CYS A 231 -13.07 3.37 -7.88
C CYS A 231 -14.23 3.20 -8.87
N LYS A 232 -13.93 3.15 -10.17
CA LYS A 232 -14.93 2.98 -11.24
C LYS A 232 -15.12 1.53 -11.61
#